data_ba9c98058b387015a5e1a6daaf4acdd1
#
_entry.id   ba9c98058b387015a5e1a6daaf4acdd1
#
_cell.length_a   1.000
_cell.length_b   1.000
_cell.length_c   1.000
_cell.angle_alpha   90.00
_cell.angle_beta   90.00
_cell.angle_gamma   90.00
#
_symmetry.space_group_name_H-M   'P 1'
#
loop_
_entity.id
_entity.type
_entity.pdbx_description
1 polymer ?
#
loop_
_entity_poly.entity_id
_entity_poly.type
_entity_poly.pdbx_seq_one_letter_code
_entity_poly.pdbx_strand_id
1 'polypeptide(L)'
;MWRFQTGFGADAPPAVYEVNGEEYVAIATGGNQGALSANGDAVWAFSLKGQVGPLWPPPVPQALAGPAGPVAEGVDTVKIGDNNVEYAFWPGRMRVKAGTSVTFTNVGDTPHTATAFQNGNWDTGVLEKGQSKTITFSEPGSYYYICAPHPWMYGQVIVE
;
A
#
# COMPACT_ATOMS: atom_id res chain seq x y z
N MET A 1 10.13 -20.38 3.66
CA MET A 1 9.62 -19.73 2.43
C MET A 1 10.27 -18.36 2.34
N TRP A 2 10.90 -18.03 1.22
CA TRP A 2 11.51 -16.72 0.97
C TRP A 2 10.49 -15.77 0.37
N ARG A 3 10.54 -14.47 0.71
CA ARG A 3 9.70 -13.39 0.18
C ARG A 3 10.54 -12.16 -0.07
N PHE A 4 10.23 -11.44 -1.11
CA PHE A 4 10.86 -10.17 -1.47
C PHE A 4 9.81 -9.16 -1.92
N GLN A 5 9.91 -7.92 -1.45
CA GLN A 5 9.02 -6.84 -1.84
C GLN A 5 9.65 -6.05 -2.99
N THR A 6 9.02 -6.11 -4.15
CA THR A 6 9.51 -5.45 -5.36
C THR A 6 9.19 -3.96 -5.44
N GLY A 7 8.25 -3.49 -4.63
CA GLY A 7 7.78 -2.09 -4.65
C GLY A 7 6.66 -1.81 -5.65
N PHE A 8 6.53 -2.62 -6.70
CA PHE A 8 5.55 -2.44 -7.78
C PHE A 8 4.89 -3.76 -8.13
N GLY A 9 3.81 -3.70 -8.91
CA GLY A 9 3.11 -4.89 -9.37
C GLY A 9 4.00 -5.81 -10.21
N ALA A 10 4.08 -7.07 -9.84
CA ALA A 10 4.83 -8.12 -10.52
C ALA A 10 3.87 -9.00 -11.31
N ASP A 11 3.29 -8.45 -12.39
CA ASP A 11 2.26 -9.08 -13.20
C ASP A 11 2.83 -9.85 -14.40
N ALA A 12 4.14 -9.70 -14.66
CA ALA A 12 4.83 -10.45 -15.71
C ALA A 12 5.25 -11.83 -15.17
N PRO A 13 5.22 -12.89 -16.02
CA PRO A 13 5.78 -14.16 -15.64
C PRO A 13 7.30 -14.03 -15.37
N PRO A 14 7.84 -14.72 -14.36
CA PRO A 14 9.28 -14.76 -14.15
C PRO A 14 10.00 -15.47 -15.30
N ALA A 15 11.16 -14.96 -15.66
CA ALA A 15 12.08 -15.63 -16.60
C ALA A 15 13.20 -16.32 -15.81
N VAL A 16 13.50 -17.57 -16.13
CA VAL A 16 14.64 -18.30 -15.58
C VAL A 16 15.70 -18.42 -16.67
N TYR A 17 16.94 -18.08 -16.33
CA TYR A 17 18.08 -18.15 -17.26
C TYR A 17 19.38 -18.44 -16.51
N GLU A 18 20.39 -18.87 -17.24
CA GLU A 18 21.70 -19.17 -16.72
C GLU A 18 22.78 -18.25 -17.32
N VAL A 19 23.69 -17.78 -16.49
CA VAL A 19 24.88 -17.04 -16.93
C VAL A 19 26.09 -17.62 -16.20
N ASN A 20 27.06 -18.10 -16.95
CA ASN A 20 28.31 -18.67 -16.43
C ASN A 20 28.11 -19.79 -15.38
N GLY A 21 27.12 -20.64 -15.56
CA GLY A 21 26.80 -21.73 -14.63
C GLY A 21 26.06 -21.31 -13.36
N GLU A 22 25.54 -20.09 -13.31
CA GLU A 22 24.70 -19.60 -12.25
C GLU A 22 23.30 -19.31 -12.75
N GLU A 23 22.30 -19.90 -12.08
CA GLU A 23 20.88 -19.72 -12.39
C GLU A 23 20.36 -18.43 -11.79
N TYR A 24 19.58 -17.71 -12.59
CA TYR A 24 18.88 -16.48 -12.23
C TYR A 24 17.39 -16.59 -12.46
N VAL A 25 16.62 -15.96 -11.59
CA VAL A 25 15.20 -15.71 -11.80
C VAL A 25 15.00 -14.20 -11.94
N ALA A 26 14.55 -13.74 -13.09
CA ALA A 26 14.24 -12.33 -13.30
C ALA A 26 12.73 -12.11 -13.36
N ILE A 27 12.28 -10.98 -12.82
CA ILE A 27 10.90 -10.55 -12.88
C ILE A 27 10.81 -9.05 -13.16
N ALA A 28 10.00 -8.67 -14.15
CA ALA A 28 9.69 -7.27 -14.39
C ALA A 28 8.55 -6.83 -13.46
N THR A 29 8.72 -5.67 -12.84
CA THR A 29 7.77 -5.08 -11.92
C THR A 29 7.33 -3.71 -12.43
N GLY A 30 6.69 -3.71 -13.60
CA GLY A 30 6.15 -2.52 -14.25
C GLY A 30 4.74 -2.15 -13.84
N GLY A 31 4.05 -3.07 -13.19
CA GLY A 31 2.62 -2.94 -12.93
C GLY A 31 1.78 -3.11 -14.19
N ASN A 32 0.48 -3.24 -14.01
CA ASN A 32 -0.49 -3.37 -15.09
C ASN A 32 -1.81 -2.70 -14.67
N GLN A 33 -2.20 -1.65 -15.37
CA GLN A 33 -3.44 -0.93 -15.09
C GLN A 33 -4.69 -1.84 -15.23
N GLY A 34 -4.66 -2.79 -16.17
CA GLY A 34 -5.75 -3.76 -16.34
C GLY A 34 -5.86 -4.77 -15.19
N ALA A 35 -4.74 -5.08 -14.53
CA ALA A 35 -4.69 -5.90 -13.31
C ALA A 35 -4.75 -5.06 -12.02
N LEU A 36 -4.94 -3.74 -12.16
CA LEU A 36 -5.04 -2.79 -11.06
C LEU A 36 -3.82 -2.82 -10.11
N SER A 37 -2.64 -3.12 -10.63
CA SER A 37 -1.40 -3.13 -9.86
C SER A 37 -0.61 -1.83 -9.99
N ALA A 38 0.15 -1.47 -8.95
CA ALA A 38 0.95 -0.25 -8.94
C ALA A 38 1.98 -0.22 -10.07
N ASN A 39 2.05 0.89 -10.80
CA ASN A 39 3.01 1.11 -11.89
C ASN A 39 4.43 1.27 -11.36
N GLY A 40 5.39 0.76 -12.10
CA GLY A 40 6.81 0.85 -11.81
C GLY A 40 7.67 0.66 -13.05
N ASP A 41 8.97 0.67 -12.88
CA ASP A 41 9.96 0.58 -13.95
C ASP A 41 11.18 -0.29 -13.56
N ALA A 42 10.96 -1.27 -12.70
CA ALA A 42 12.04 -2.10 -12.19
C ALA A 42 12.06 -3.52 -12.79
N VAL A 43 13.26 -4.06 -12.92
CA VAL A 43 13.50 -5.48 -13.17
C VAL A 43 14.38 -6.01 -12.05
N TRP A 44 13.92 -7.07 -11.41
CA TRP A 44 14.64 -7.74 -10.34
C TRP A 44 15.21 -9.05 -10.85
N ALA A 45 16.49 -9.30 -10.57
CA ALA A 45 17.14 -10.58 -10.83
C ALA A 45 17.64 -11.18 -9.52
N PHE A 46 17.29 -12.43 -9.28
CA PHE A 46 17.64 -13.18 -8.08
C PHE A 46 18.49 -14.39 -8.45
N SER A 47 19.52 -14.68 -7.66
CA SER A 47 20.27 -15.92 -7.71
C SER A 47 20.47 -16.50 -6.30
N LEU A 48 20.82 -17.78 -6.19
CA LEU A 48 21.12 -18.42 -4.90
C LEU A 48 22.34 -17.82 -4.19
N LYS A 49 23.27 -17.23 -4.98
CA LYS A 49 24.46 -16.56 -4.47
C LYS A 49 24.31 -15.04 -4.45
N GLY A 50 23.18 -14.53 -4.92
CA GLY A 50 22.89 -13.12 -5.01
C GLY A 50 22.95 -12.47 -3.63
N GLN A 51 23.65 -11.36 -3.55
CA GLN A 51 23.61 -10.48 -2.40
C GLN A 51 22.94 -9.18 -2.84
N VAL A 52 21.81 -8.86 -2.22
CA VAL A 52 21.25 -7.52 -2.38
C VAL A 52 22.17 -6.60 -1.59
N GLY A 53 23.04 -5.88 -2.29
CA GLY A 53 23.77 -4.75 -1.70
C GLY A 53 22.77 -3.73 -1.15
N PRO A 54 23.18 -2.80 -0.31
CA PRO A 54 22.31 -1.73 0.14
C PRO A 54 21.79 -1.00 -1.09
N LEU A 55 20.52 -1.24 -1.41
CA LEU A 55 19.79 -0.46 -2.40
C LEU A 55 19.69 0.95 -1.84
N TRP A 56 20.33 1.89 -2.48
CA TRP A 56 20.32 3.26 -2.02
C TRP A 56 19.64 4.18 -3.06
N PRO A 57 18.59 4.88 -2.64
CA PRO A 57 17.77 4.55 -1.47
C PRO A 57 17.06 3.21 -1.67
N PRO A 58 16.79 2.44 -0.61
CA PRO A 58 16.00 1.22 -0.79
C PRO A 58 14.73 1.60 -1.53
N PRO A 59 14.28 0.80 -2.52
CA PRO A 59 12.99 1.04 -3.16
C PRO A 59 11.94 0.97 -2.07
N VAL A 60 11.56 2.15 -1.60
CA VAL A 60 10.42 2.28 -0.69
C VAL A 60 9.22 2.03 -1.57
N PRO A 61 8.41 1.00 -1.33
CA PRO A 61 7.14 0.87 -2.01
C PRO A 61 6.43 2.22 -1.96
N GLN A 62 5.80 2.66 -3.03
CA GLN A 62 5.16 3.97 -3.07
C GLN A 62 4.21 4.18 -1.88
N ALA A 63 3.61 3.09 -1.38
CA ALA A 63 2.87 3.05 -0.12
C ALA A 63 3.73 3.41 1.13
N LEU A 64 5.03 3.13 1.14
CA LEU A 64 5.94 3.46 2.24
C LEU A 64 6.49 4.89 2.17
N ALA A 65 6.48 5.50 1.00
CA ALA A 65 6.82 6.92 0.86
C ALA A 65 5.80 7.83 1.57
N GLY A 66 4.68 7.27 1.96
CA GLY A 66 3.57 7.97 2.58
C GLY A 66 2.74 8.76 1.57
N PRO A 67 1.47 9.01 1.86
CA PRO A 67 0.62 9.80 1.00
C PRO A 67 1.14 11.23 0.89
N ALA A 68 1.14 11.78 -0.34
CA ALA A 68 1.41 13.18 -0.57
C ALA A 68 0.24 14.05 -0.06
N GLY A 69 0.53 15.28 0.31
CA GLY A 69 -0.49 16.25 0.67
C GLY A 69 -0.52 16.65 2.15
N PRO A 70 -1.39 17.60 2.50
CA PRO A 70 -1.49 18.10 3.86
C PRO A 70 -2.02 17.05 4.82
N VAL A 71 -1.65 17.19 6.09
CA VAL A 71 -2.23 16.42 7.19
C VAL A 71 -3.53 17.10 7.61
N ALA A 72 -4.64 16.39 7.57
CA ALA A 72 -5.92 16.89 8.09
C ALA A 72 -5.94 16.81 9.61
N GLU A 73 -6.42 17.86 10.26
CA GLU A 73 -6.54 17.98 11.69
C GLU A 73 -8.02 18.01 12.11
N GLY A 74 -8.33 17.48 13.29
CA GLY A 74 -9.67 17.56 13.87
C GLY A 74 -10.74 16.78 13.11
N VAL A 75 -10.35 15.77 12.34
CA VAL A 75 -11.24 14.86 11.62
C VAL A 75 -11.06 13.45 12.13
N ASP A 76 -12.12 12.67 12.13
CA ASP A 76 -12.16 11.26 12.55
C ASP A 76 -12.82 10.35 11.49
N THR A 77 -12.92 10.85 10.27
CA THR A 77 -13.53 10.12 9.16
C THR A 77 -12.64 10.12 7.92
N VAL A 78 -12.61 8.98 7.23
CA VAL A 78 -11.95 8.80 5.94
C VAL A 78 -12.99 8.30 4.94
N LYS A 79 -13.17 9.04 3.87
CA LYS A 79 -13.94 8.58 2.71
C LYS A 79 -13.03 7.82 1.76
N ILE A 80 -13.53 6.78 1.13
CA ILE A 80 -12.84 5.98 0.12
C ILE A 80 -13.59 6.18 -1.18
N GLY A 81 -12.91 6.67 -2.22
CA GLY A 81 -13.51 6.96 -3.53
C GLY A 81 -14.46 8.15 -3.48
N ASP A 82 -13.98 9.39 -3.51
CA ASP A 82 -14.80 10.62 -3.47
C ASP A 82 -14.42 11.57 -4.62
N ASN A 83 -15.32 12.49 -4.96
CA ASN A 83 -15.08 13.60 -5.91
C ASN A 83 -14.53 13.16 -7.29
N ASN A 84 -15.07 12.11 -7.86
CA ASN A 84 -14.62 11.49 -9.12
C ASN A 84 -13.21 10.90 -9.08
N VAL A 85 -12.65 10.70 -7.88
CA VAL A 85 -11.39 9.97 -7.66
C VAL A 85 -11.70 8.66 -6.94
N GLU A 86 -12.05 7.64 -7.71
CA GLU A 86 -12.49 6.33 -7.20
C GLU A 86 -11.41 5.66 -6.32
N TYR A 87 -10.15 5.81 -6.69
CA TYR A 87 -9.04 5.10 -6.06
C TYR A 87 -8.21 6.00 -5.15
N ALA A 88 -8.84 6.59 -4.13
CA ALA A 88 -8.16 7.46 -3.15
C ALA A 88 -8.81 7.39 -1.77
N PHE A 89 -8.03 7.69 -0.74
CA PHE A 89 -8.51 7.97 0.62
C PHE A 89 -8.57 9.47 0.87
N TRP A 90 -9.67 9.96 1.45
CA TRP A 90 -9.90 11.38 1.76
C TRP A 90 -10.28 11.59 3.23
N PRO A 91 -9.45 12.22 4.07
CA PRO A 91 -8.11 12.69 3.71
C PRO A 91 -7.14 11.52 3.53
N GLY A 92 -6.11 11.71 2.70
CA GLY A 92 -5.03 10.74 2.55
C GLY A 92 -4.10 10.68 3.76
N ARG A 93 -4.02 11.79 4.52
CA ARG A 93 -3.27 11.89 5.77
C ARG A 93 -4.11 12.61 6.82
N MET A 94 -4.09 12.10 8.04
CA MET A 94 -4.78 12.75 9.16
C MET A 94 -4.00 12.61 10.46
N ARG A 95 -4.26 13.52 11.40
CA ARG A 95 -3.72 13.46 12.74
C ARG A 95 -4.85 13.39 13.75
N VAL A 96 -4.72 12.47 14.69
CA VAL A 96 -5.70 12.23 15.76
C VAL A 96 -5.00 12.01 17.10
N LYS A 97 -5.74 12.17 18.18
CA LYS A 97 -5.26 11.80 19.53
C LYS A 97 -5.33 10.31 19.76
N ALA A 98 -4.46 9.79 20.62
CA ALA A 98 -4.56 8.39 21.07
C ALA A 98 -5.95 8.11 21.67
N GLY A 99 -6.50 6.94 21.35
CA GLY A 99 -7.86 6.53 21.70
C GLY A 99 -8.93 6.97 20.69
N THR A 100 -8.59 7.73 19.64
CA THR A 100 -9.56 8.14 18.63
C THR A 100 -10.02 6.94 17.79
N SER A 101 -11.31 6.89 17.56
CA SER A 101 -11.96 5.95 16.65
C SER A 101 -12.17 6.60 15.29
N VAL A 102 -11.49 6.11 14.26
CA VAL A 102 -11.58 6.62 12.88
C VAL A 102 -12.54 5.75 12.07
N THR A 103 -13.50 6.37 11.41
CA THR A 103 -14.50 5.69 10.56
C THR A 103 -14.11 5.79 9.09
N PHE A 104 -13.92 4.65 8.46
CA PHE A 104 -13.69 4.52 7.02
C PHE A 104 -15.01 4.22 6.32
N THR A 105 -15.37 5.00 5.31
CA THR A 105 -16.62 4.84 4.55
C THR A 105 -16.32 4.77 3.06
N ASN A 106 -16.74 3.71 2.40
CA ASN A 106 -16.66 3.64 0.94
C ASN A 106 -17.83 4.44 0.33
N VAL A 107 -17.51 5.53 -0.35
CA VAL A 107 -18.46 6.38 -1.09
C VAL A 107 -18.35 6.21 -2.60
N GLY A 108 -17.33 5.48 -3.07
CA GLY A 108 -17.13 5.11 -4.47
C GLY A 108 -18.01 3.96 -4.93
N ASP A 109 -17.91 3.62 -6.20
CA ASP A 109 -18.69 2.54 -6.81
C ASP A 109 -17.97 1.18 -6.74
N THR A 110 -16.65 1.18 -6.57
CA THR A 110 -15.82 -0.03 -6.48
C THR A 110 -15.66 -0.47 -5.02
N PRO A 111 -15.63 -1.79 -4.73
CA PRO A 111 -15.32 -2.29 -3.39
C PRO A 111 -13.88 -1.95 -2.98
N HIS A 112 -13.70 -1.49 -1.76
CA HIS A 112 -12.40 -1.09 -1.19
C HIS A 112 -12.16 -1.69 0.19
N THR A 113 -10.90 -1.65 0.64
CA THR A 113 -10.52 -1.92 2.03
C THR A 113 -9.67 -0.77 2.56
N ALA A 114 -9.53 -0.67 3.89
CA ALA A 114 -8.44 0.00 4.54
C ALA A 114 -7.72 -1.03 5.41
N THR A 115 -6.57 -1.48 4.96
CA THR A 115 -5.82 -2.61 5.53
C THR A 115 -4.47 -2.12 6.02
N ALA A 116 -4.13 -2.40 7.28
CA ALA A 116 -2.86 -2.02 7.85
C ALA A 116 -1.69 -2.56 7.02
N PHE A 117 -0.77 -1.67 6.68
CA PHE A 117 0.45 -2.00 5.95
C PHE A 117 1.68 -1.94 6.86
N GLN A 118 1.70 -0.98 7.79
CA GLN A 118 2.71 -0.82 8.84
C GLN A 118 2.08 -0.34 10.13
N ASN A 119 2.66 -0.76 11.26
CA ASN A 119 2.23 -0.44 12.62
C ASN A 119 0.76 -0.80 12.85
N GLY A 120 0.55 -2.06 13.20
CA GLY A 120 -0.77 -2.58 13.53
C GLY A 120 -1.17 -3.78 12.69
N ASN A 121 -2.20 -4.45 13.15
CA ASN A 121 -2.81 -5.60 12.50
C ASN A 121 -4.32 -5.38 12.50
N TRP A 122 -4.78 -4.42 11.68
CA TRP A 122 -6.18 -4.08 11.54
C TRP A 122 -6.59 -4.05 10.07
N ASP A 123 -7.86 -4.31 9.83
CA ASP A 123 -8.46 -4.35 8.50
C ASP A 123 -9.94 -3.99 8.61
N THR A 124 -10.43 -3.19 7.70
CA THR A 124 -11.87 -2.93 7.59
C THR A 124 -12.63 -4.12 7.02
N GLY A 125 -11.94 -5.04 6.36
CA GLY A 125 -12.54 -5.94 5.39
C GLY A 125 -13.00 -5.18 4.15
N VAL A 126 -13.63 -5.90 3.22
CA VAL A 126 -14.21 -5.30 2.01
C VAL A 126 -15.40 -4.42 2.40
N LEU A 127 -15.37 -3.18 1.95
CA LEU A 127 -16.45 -2.21 2.10
C LEU A 127 -17.08 -1.98 0.71
N GLU A 128 -18.33 -2.38 0.56
CA GLU A 128 -19.15 -2.02 -0.59
C GLU A 128 -19.59 -0.56 -0.49
N LYS A 129 -20.08 0.02 -1.60
CA LYS A 129 -20.60 1.40 -1.62
C LYS A 129 -21.56 1.68 -0.46
N GLY A 130 -21.27 2.73 0.29
CA GLY A 130 -22.06 3.16 1.45
C GLY A 130 -21.77 2.41 2.75
N GLN A 131 -20.94 1.37 2.71
CA GLN A 131 -20.54 0.66 3.92
C GLN A 131 -19.39 1.38 4.66
N SER A 132 -19.38 1.19 5.97
CA SER A 132 -18.40 1.81 6.87
C SER A 132 -17.86 0.81 7.89
N LYS A 133 -16.63 1.07 8.34
CA LYS A 133 -16.00 0.38 9.46
C LYS A 133 -15.19 1.36 10.28
N THR A 134 -15.27 1.21 11.60
CA THR A 134 -14.52 2.04 12.55
C THR A 134 -13.35 1.25 13.12
N ILE A 135 -12.18 1.90 13.19
CA ILE A 135 -10.94 1.39 13.77
C ILE A 135 -10.51 2.37 14.87
N THR A 136 -10.18 1.85 16.05
CA THR A 136 -9.68 2.67 17.16
C THR A 136 -8.16 2.62 17.22
N PHE A 137 -7.52 3.78 17.26
CA PHE A 137 -6.07 3.95 17.34
C PHE A 137 -5.67 4.35 18.76
N SER A 138 -5.27 3.37 19.57
CA SER A 138 -5.01 3.58 21.01
C SER A 138 -3.59 4.05 21.31
N GLU A 139 -2.61 3.71 20.49
CA GLU A 139 -1.20 3.96 20.77
C GLU A 139 -0.64 5.05 19.86
N PRO A 140 0.22 5.97 20.37
CA PRO A 140 0.91 6.94 19.54
C PRO A 140 1.77 6.27 18.45
N GLY A 141 1.80 6.87 17.26
CA GLY A 141 2.58 6.35 16.16
C GLY A 141 2.06 6.75 14.78
N SER A 142 2.75 6.31 13.74
CA SER A 142 2.32 6.47 12.35
C SER A 142 1.81 5.15 11.79
N TYR A 143 0.56 5.13 11.42
CA TYR A 143 -0.15 3.96 10.89
C TYR A 143 -0.38 4.14 9.40
N TYR A 144 0.34 3.35 8.60
CA TYR A 144 0.15 3.33 7.15
C TYR A 144 -0.81 2.22 6.76
N TYR A 145 -1.69 2.50 5.81
CA TYR A 145 -2.67 1.55 5.31
C TYR A 145 -2.83 1.66 3.80
N ILE A 146 -3.27 0.59 3.20
CA ILE A 146 -3.53 0.46 1.76
C ILE A 146 -4.95 -0.07 1.52
N CYS A 147 -5.42 0.04 0.30
CA CYS A 147 -6.51 -0.79 -0.17
C CYS A 147 -5.93 -2.12 -0.68
N ALA A 148 -6.32 -3.26 -0.09
CA ALA A 148 -5.73 -4.55 -0.45
C ALA A 148 -5.90 -4.92 -1.93
N PRO A 149 -7.09 -4.78 -2.56
CA PRO A 149 -7.24 -4.99 -4.00
C PRO A 149 -6.61 -3.89 -4.87
N HIS A 150 -6.32 -2.69 -4.31
CA HIS A 150 -5.78 -1.53 -5.04
C HIS A 150 -4.55 -0.98 -4.31
N PRO A 151 -3.42 -1.67 -4.28
CA PRO A 151 -2.31 -1.39 -3.37
C PRO A 151 -1.57 -0.07 -3.65
N TRP A 152 -1.88 0.62 -4.73
CA TRP A 152 -1.43 2.00 -4.99
C TRP A 152 -2.23 3.06 -4.21
N MET A 153 -3.42 2.69 -3.69
CA MET A 153 -4.15 3.53 -2.74
C MET A 153 -3.53 3.37 -1.36
N TYR A 154 -3.07 4.45 -0.79
CA TYR A 154 -2.46 4.43 0.54
C TYR A 154 -2.85 5.67 1.34
N GLY A 155 -2.87 5.48 2.65
CA GLY A 155 -3.20 6.52 3.59
C GLY A 155 -2.36 6.45 4.86
N GLN A 156 -2.44 7.48 5.69
CA GLN A 156 -1.71 7.58 6.95
C GLN A 156 -2.59 8.18 8.05
N VAL A 157 -2.64 7.50 9.19
CA VAL A 157 -3.12 8.07 10.46
C VAL A 157 -1.91 8.31 11.36
N ILE A 158 -1.72 9.55 11.79
CA ILE A 158 -0.71 9.96 12.77
C ILE A 158 -1.43 10.09 14.12
N VAL A 159 -0.98 9.34 15.11
CA VAL A 159 -1.56 9.32 16.45
C VAL A 159 -0.60 9.97 17.45
N GLU A 160 -1.10 10.94 18.23
CA GLU A 160 -0.34 11.67 19.25
C GLU A 160 -0.95 11.50 20.63
#